data_7fa79a39a07661f620e59a210fad009d
#
_entry.id   7fa79a39a07661f620e59a210fad009d
#
_cell.length_a   1.000
_cell.length_b   1.000
_cell.length_c   1.000
_cell.angle_alpha   90.00
_cell.angle_beta   90.00
_cell.angle_gamma   90.00
#
_symmetry.space_group_name_H-M   'P 1'
#
loop_
_entity.id
_entity.type
_entity.pdbx_description
1 polymer ?
#
loop_
_entity_poly.entity_id
_entity_poly.type
_entity_poly.pdbx_seq_one_letter_code
_entity_poly.pdbx_strand_id
1 'polypeptide(L)'
;MQLIPDSFMKQDIKFGARLSRVISTVAPDSENINITPYGHIQWPLVRKIAEECERLGFDSVIVPDHPMDDVSRYACMSTLAALAACTERITVGTLTTNTMRYLPNPSLFIKEIATLDHLSNGRLYPFGLGLGWTPHEYEAFGFPFPTHKIRLAQMVETIEMMNLMFTEDLITYEGEYFQIKNVVCEPKPVQTPFPIVIGGRGNRTLGVAAKYADHIDIYGGMDLDVLKERLSHVEDTCSEIGRDFKKIVFSWGCWFWIYENDKERDRYASEIKRLSEYPEDKFHANIIMGTPEEILEKFESLIDVGISYFTLRFEDLPSTRGLNLFAEHVMPELT
;
A
#
# COMPACT_ATOMS: atom_id res chain seq x y z
N MET A 1 -17.31 -9.73 27.63
CA MET A 1 -17.78 -9.74 26.23
C MET A 1 -18.40 -8.36 25.99
N GLN A 2 -17.54 -7.38 25.67
CA GLN A 2 -17.99 -6.05 25.30
C GLN A 2 -18.38 -6.11 23.82
N LEU A 3 -19.65 -5.91 23.55
CA LEU A 3 -20.21 -5.83 22.22
C LEU A 3 -19.53 -4.63 21.50
N ILE A 4 -18.94 -4.87 20.35
CA ILE A 4 -18.49 -3.83 19.43
C ILE A 4 -19.73 -3.01 19.08
N PRO A 5 -19.69 -1.67 19.17
CA PRO A 5 -20.87 -0.85 18.88
C PRO A 5 -21.35 -1.08 17.45
N ASP A 6 -22.68 -1.12 17.25
CA ASP A 6 -23.38 -1.26 15.94
C ASP A 6 -23.02 -0.21 14.88
N SER A 7 -22.02 0.62 15.11
CA SER A 7 -21.60 1.75 14.30
C SER A 7 -20.54 1.44 13.24
N PHE A 8 -20.01 0.21 13.17
CA PHE A 8 -19.16 -0.27 12.07
C PHE A 8 -19.97 -0.82 10.88
N MET A 9 -21.28 -0.71 10.93
CA MET A 9 -22.15 -1.18 9.85
C MET A 9 -21.98 -0.35 8.58
N LYS A 10 -21.37 -0.97 7.56
CA LYS A 10 -21.22 -0.54 6.16
C LYS A 10 -20.28 0.64 5.91
N GLN A 11 -18.99 0.50 6.24
CA GLN A 11 -17.98 1.09 5.38
C GLN A 11 -17.93 0.28 4.08
N ASP A 12 -17.90 0.96 2.92
CA ASP A 12 -17.71 0.28 1.63
C ASP A 12 -16.39 -0.47 1.65
N ILE A 13 -16.44 -1.79 1.58
CA ILE A 13 -15.24 -2.63 1.56
C ILE A 13 -14.55 -2.46 0.21
N LYS A 14 -13.24 -2.21 0.23
CA LYS A 14 -12.41 -1.93 -0.94
C LYS A 14 -11.32 -2.96 -1.14
N PHE A 15 -11.03 -3.29 -2.40
CA PHE A 15 -10.03 -4.27 -2.78
C PHE A 15 -9.02 -3.71 -3.77
N GLY A 16 -7.73 -3.75 -3.38
CA GLY A 16 -6.62 -3.38 -4.25
C GLY A 16 -5.75 -4.57 -4.63
N ALA A 17 -5.34 -4.65 -5.88
CA ALA A 17 -4.40 -5.65 -6.36
C ALA A 17 -2.96 -5.11 -6.34
N ARG A 18 -2.05 -5.78 -5.62
CA ARG A 18 -0.62 -5.43 -5.58
C ARG A 18 0.10 -6.03 -6.79
N LEU A 19 0.73 -5.19 -7.60
CA LEU A 19 1.42 -5.59 -8.82
C LEU A 19 2.87 -6.07 -8.59
N SER A 20 3.27 -6.32 -7.35
CA SER A 20 4.65 -6.67 -6.97
C SER A 20 5.25 -7.79 -7.82
N ARG A 21 4.48 -8.81 -8.15
CA ARG A 21 4.93 -9.98 -8.93
C ARG A 21 5.24 -9.65 -10.40
N VAL A 22 4.53 -8.71 -10.99
CA VAL A 22 4.66 -8.40 -12.43
C VAL A 22 5.58 -7.23 -12.72
N ILE A 23 5.91 -6.43 -11.71
CA ILE A 23 6.85 -5.30 -11.83
C ILE A 23 8.25 -5.61 -11.27
N SER A 24 8.47 -6.82 -10.77
CA SER A 24 9.75 -7.28 -10.21
C SER A 24 10.45 -8.25 -11.15
N THR A 25 11.77 -8.22 -11.14
CA THR A 25 12.56 -9.33 -11.68
C THR A 25 12.39 -10.54 -10.77
N VAL A 26 12.26 -11.73 -11.33
CA VAL A 26 12.12 -12.96 -10.54
C VAL A 26 13.52 -13.55 -10.33
N ALA A 27 13.78 -14.09 -9.13
CA ALA A 27 15.04 -14.81 -8.85
C ALA A 27 15.23 -16.01 -9.80
N PRO A 28 16.47 -16.40 -10.10
CA PRO A 28 16.82 -17.37 -11.15
C PRO A 28 16.20 -18.76 -11.03
N ASP A 29 15.68 -19.13 -9.86
CA ASP A 29 15.28 -20.51 -9.52
C ASP A 29 13.81 -20.84 -9.80
N SER A 30 13.06 -19.97 -10.46
CA SER A 30 11.67 -20.29 -10.84
C SER A 30 11.65 -21.10 -12.14
N GLU A 31 11.57 -22.41 -12.06
CA GLU A 31 11.59 -23.36 -13.18
C GLU A 31 10.48 -23.19 -14.25
N ASN A 32 9.58 -22.21 -14.09
CA ASN A 32 8.39 -22.10 -14.93
C ASN A 32 8.17 -20.78 -15.66
N ILE A 33 9.14 -19.88 -15.66
CA ILE A 33 9.04 -18.67 -16.46
C ILE A 33 10.33 -18.57 -17.25
N ASN A 34 10.25 -18.42 -18.58
CA ASN A 34 11.38 -18.09 -19.46
C ASN A 34 11.97 -16.71 -19.09
N ILE A 35 12.53 -16.60 -17.89
CA ILE A 35 13.10 -15.39 -17.35
C ILE A 35 14.61 -15.61 -17.31
N THR A 36 15.33 -14.84 -18.09
CA THR A 36 16.79 -14.70 -17.99
C THR A 36 17.18 -14.29 -16.57
N PRO A 37 18.41 -14.49 -16.10
CA PRO A 37 18.89 -14.19 -14.73
C PRO A 37 18.59 -12.77 -14.22
N TYR A 38 18.17 -11.86 -15.11
CA TYR A 38 17.56 -10.56 -14.83
C TYR A 38 16.31 -10.47 -15.69
N GLY A 39 15.27 -11.22 -15.30
CA GLY A 39 14.04 -11.34 -16.07
C GLY A 39 13.51 -9.99 -16.48
N HIS A 40 13.27 -9.84 -17.77
CA HIS A 40 12.74 -8.59 -18.30
C HIS A 40 11.31 -8.40 -17.79
N ILE A 41 11.10 -7.41 -16.94
CA ILE A 41 9.78 -6.91 -16.63
C ILE A 41 9.18 -6.44 -17.96
N GLN A 42 8.02 -6.96 -18.31
CA GLN A 42 7.37 -6.64 -19.58
C GLN A 42 6.22 -5.67 -19.34
N TRP A 43 6.40 -4.42 -19.69
CA TRP A 43 5.35 -3.40 -19.56
C TRP A 43 4.00 -3.83 -20.16
N PRO A 44 3.91 -4.46 -21.36
CA PRO A 44 2.64 -4.95 -21.88
C PRO A 44 1.90 -5.91 -20.95
N LEU A 45 2.63 -6.73 -20.18
CA LEU A 45 2.05 -7.63 -19.20
C LEU A 45 1.53 -6.88 -17.98
N VAL A 46 2.30 -5.94 -17.44
CA VAL A 46 1.89 -5.09 -16.32
C VAL A 46 0.61 -4.34 -16.67
N ARG A 47 0.58 -3.71 -17.85
CA ARG A 47 -0.58 -3.01 -18.39
C ARG A 47 -1.79 -3.94 -18.47
N LYS A 48 -1.64 -5.12 -19.09
CA LYS A 48 -2.73 -6.10 -19.23
C LYS A 48 -3.32 -6.52 -17.88
N ILE A 49 -2.48 -6.75 -16.87
CA ILE A 49 -2.94 -7.10 -15.51
C ILE A 49 -3.72 -5.93 -14.88
N ALA A 50 -3.25 -4.70 -15.03
CA ALA A 50 -3.95 -3.54 -14.50
C ALA A 50 -5.32 -3.32 -15.19
N GLU A 51 -5.38 -3.45 -16.52
CA GLU A 51 -6.63 -3.41 -17.28
C GLU A 51 -7.59 -4.53 -16.87
N GLU A 52 -7.07 -5.72 -16.55
CA GLU A 52 -7.86 -6.85 -16.06
C GLU A 52 -8.39 -6.59 -14.64
N CYS A 53 -7.59 -6.04 -13.74
CA CYS A 53 -8.07 -5.60 -12.41
C CYS A 53 -9.21 -4.58 -12.54
N GLU A 54 -9.08 -3.61 -13.45
CA GLU A 54 -10.13 -2.64 -13.72
C GLU A 54 -11.41 -3.28 -14.27
N ARG A 55 -11.27 -4.24 -15.20
CA ARG A 55 -12.40 -4.99 -15.77
C ARG A 55 -13.14 -5.82 -14.72
N LEU A 56 -12.40 -6.40 -13.79
CA LEU A 56 -12.93 -7.24 -12.71
C LEU A 56 -13.54 -6.44 -11.55
N GLY A 57 -13.39 -5.11 -11.54
CA GLY A 57 -13.99 -4.26 -10.51
C GLY A 57 -13.14 -4.07 -9.25
N PHE A 58 -11.84 -4.35 -9.31
CA PHE A 58 -10.96 -3.94 -8.21
C PHE A 58 -10.93 -2.42 -8.07
N ASP A 59 -10.84 -1.93 -6.83
CA ASP A 59 -10.83 -0.50 -6.55
C ASP A 59 -9.49 0.14 -6.89
N SER A 60 -8.38 -0.59 -6.72
CA SER A 60 -7.06 -0.06 -6.99
C SER A 60 -6.05 -1.08 -7.52
N VAL A 61 -5.04 -0.57 -8.22
CA VAL A 61 -3.76 -1.27 -8.44
C VAL A 61 -2.66 -0.59 -7.65
N ILE A 62 -1.87 -1.39 -6.92
CA ILE A 62 -0.86 -0.92 -5.96
C ILE A 62 0.54 -1.29 -6.45
N VAL A 63 1.40 -0.29 -6.57
CA VAL A 63 2.82 -0.41 -6.93
C VAL A 63 3.66 -0.23 -5.67
N PRO A 64 4.49 -1.21 -5.25
CA PRO A 64 5.41 -0.99 -4.13
C PRO A 64 6.50 0.01 -4.49
N ASP A 65 6.91 0.83 -3.52
CA ASP A 65 8.03 1.76 -3.67
C ASP A 65 9.31 1.21 -3.00
N HIS A 66 9.76 0.08 -3.53
CA HIS A 66 11.05 -0.52 -3.25
C HIS A 66 11.82 -0.59 -4.56
N PRO A 67 12.76 0.35 -4.83
CA PRO A 67 13.54 0.31 -6.06
C PRO A 67 14.38 -0.97 -6.17
N MET A 68 14.75 -1.53 -5.02
CA MET A 68 15.50 -2.77 -4.93
C MET A 68 15.29 -3.40 -3.53
N ASP A 69 15.09 -4.71 -3.49
CA ASP A 69 15.40 -5.57 -2.36
C ASP A 69 16.29 -6.73 -2.89
N ASP A 70 15.88 -7.99 -2.77
CA ASP A 70 16.57 -9.11 -3.41
C ASP A 70 16.31 -9.19 -4.94
N VAL A 71 15.41 -8.34 -5.44
CA VAL A 71 15.04 -8.24 -6.86
C VAL A 71 14.93 -6.78 -7.28
N SER A 72 15.23 -6.48 -8.54
CA SER A 72 15.02 -5.14 -9.10
C SER A 72 13.56 -4.95 -9.51
N ARG A 73 13.08 -3.73 -9.41
CA ARG A 73 11.69 -3.35 -9.77
C ARG A 73 11.63 -2.11 -10.65
N TYR A 74 10.51 -1.93 -11.31
CA TYR A 74 10.18 -0.64 -11.91
C TYR A 74 10.11 0.46 -10.84
N ALA A 75 10.59 1.66 -11.18
CA ALA A 75 10.46 2.82 -10.29
C ALA A 75 8.99 3.19 -10.09
N CYS A 76 8.58 3.34 -8.83
CA CYS A 76 7.18 3.51 -8.43
C CYS A 76 6.49 4.67 -9.16
N MET A 77 7.01 5.89 -9.07
CA MET A 77 6.36 7.09 -9.63
C MET A 77 6.15 7.00 -11.15
N SER A 78 7.15 6.49 -11.89
CA SER A 78 7.05 6.29 -13.34
C SER A 78 6.02 5.23 -13.70
N THR A 79 5.94 4.16 -12.90
CA THR A 79 4.97 3.09 -13.10
C THR A 79 3.56 3.57 -12.82
N LEU A 80 3.35 4.36 -11.76
CA LEU A 80 2.04 4.96 -11.46
C LEU A 80 1.57 5.89 -12.57
N ALA A 81 2.45 6.72 -13.13
CA ALA A 81 2.12 7.59 -14.26
C ALA A 81 1.70 6.78 -15.50
N ALA A 82 2.42 5.70 -15.80
CA ALA A 82 2.11 4.83 -16.92
C ALA A 82 0.77 4.07 -16.71
N LEU A 83 0.50 3.60 -15.50
CA LEU A 83 -0.78 2.96 -15.14
C LEU A 83 -1.94 3.95 -15.22
N ALA A 84 -1.77 5.17 -14.70
CA ALA A 84 -2.79 6.22 -14.79
C ALA A 84 -3.16 6.54 -16.24
N ALA A 85 -2.19 6.50 -17.15
CA ALA A 85 -2.39 6.78 -18.57
C ALA A 85 -3.05 5.63 -19.37
N CYS A 86 -3.05 4.40 -18.86
CA CYS A 86 -3.62 3.24 -19.56
C CYS A 86 -4.87 2.65 -18.88
N THR A 87 -5.35 3.25 -17.81
CA THR A 87 -6.59 2.89 -17.10
C THR A 87 -7.53 4.09 -17.03
N GLU A 88 -8.82 3.87 -16.82
CA GLU A 88 -9.84 4.93 -16.87
C GLU A 88 -10.55 5.16 -15.52
N ARG A 89 -10.80 4.11 -14.74
CA ARG A 89 -11.62 4.15 -13.51
C ARG A 89 -10.88 3.71 -12.27
N ILE A 90 -10.10 2.62 -12.37
CA ILE A 90 -9.37 2.06 -11.24
C ILE A 90 -8.39 3.08 -10.67
N THR A 91 -8.30 3.17 -9.36
CA THR A 91 -7.30 4.04 -8.73
C THR A 91 -5.90 3.41 -8.82
N VAL A 92 -4.90 4.26 -8.89
CA VAL A 92 -3.48 3.87 -8.95
C VAL A 92 -2.76 4.40 -7.72
N GLY A 93 -2.03 3.55 -7.01
CA GLY A 93 -1.47 3.96 -5.75
C GLY A 93 -0.24 3.20 -5.29
N THR A 94 0.27 3.59 -4.15
CA THR A 94 1.38 2.93 -3.47
C THR A 94 1.16 2.84 -1.97
N LEU A 95 1.48 1.70 -1.40
CA LEU A 95 1.48 1.46 0.05
C LEU A 95 2.80 0.75 0.43
N THR A 96 3.78 1.50 0.85
CA THR A 96 3.92 2.97 0.97
C THR A 96 5.21 3.44 0.33
N THR A 97 5.33 4.74 0.01
CA THR A 97 6.63 5.33 -0.36
C THR A 97 7.59 5.29 0.84
N ASN A 98 8.88 5.39 0.59
CA ASN A 98 9.88 5.43 1.64
C ASN A 98 10.53 6.82 1.76
N THR A 99 11.25 7.07 2.89
CA THR A 99 11.84 8.37 3.16
C THR A 99 12.97 8.79 2.20
N MET A 100 13.47 7.91 1.34
CA MET A 100 14.38 8.31 0.25
C MET A 100 13.74 9.37 -0.65
N ARG A 101 12.41 9.33 -0.83
CA ARG A 101 11.66 10.29 -1.63
C ARG A 101 11.68 11.70 -1.05
N TYR A 102 11.89 11.83 0.27
CA TYR A 102 11.90 13.12 0.97
C TYR A 102 13.25 13.81 0.90
N LEU A 103 14.30 13.10 0.50
CA LEU A 103 15.67 13.58 0.55
C LEU A 103 16.19 14.04 -0.83
N PRO A 104 16.97 15.12 -0.85
CA PRO A 104 17.36 15.99 0.28
C PRO A 104 16.26 16.94 0.72
N ASN A 105 15.16 17.10 -0.05
CA ASN A 105 14.03 17.97 0.25
C ASN A 105 12.79 17.43 -0.49
N PRO A 106 11.61 17.35 0.17
CA PRO A 106 10.42 16.72 -0.41
C PRO A 106 9.68 17.57 -1.44
N SER A 107 10.04 18.82 -1.67
CA SER A 107 9.27 19.75 -2.51
C SER A 107 9.05 19.26 -3.94
N LEU A 108 10.07 18.67 -4.59
CA LEU A 108 9.90 18.08 -5.92
C LEU A 108 9.04 16.83 -5.88
N PHE A 109 9.20 15.99 -4.87
CA PHE A 109 8.36 14.82 -4.66
C PHE A 109 6.88 15.19 -4.46
N ILE A 110 6.60 16.24 -3.67
CA ILE A 110 5.25 16.79 -3.49
C ILE A 110 4.68 17.31 -4.82
N LYS A 111 5.51 17.98 -5.61
CA LYS A 111 5.14 18.43 -6.95
C LYS A 111 4.82 17.27 -7.90
N GLU A 112 5.57 16.17 -7.82
CA GLU A 112 5.29 14.94 -8.58
C GLU A 112 3.95 14.32 -8.18
N ILE A 113 3.61 14.30 -6.88
CA ILE A 113 2.31 13.82 -6.39
C ILE A 113 1.16 14.63 -7.01
N ALA A 114 1.22 15.96 -6.97
CA ALA A 114 0.20 16.82 -7.58
C ALA A 114 0.07 16.56 -9.09
N THR A 115 1.20 16.38 -9.77
CA THR A 115 1.22 16.06 -11.22
C THR A 115 0.59 14.70 -11.51
N LEU A 116 0.91 13.67 -10.72
CA LEU A 116 0.33 12.33 -10.87
C LEU A 116 -1.17 12.34 -10.61
N ASP A 117 -1.62 13.12 -9.64
CA ASP A 117 -3.06 13.25 -9.36
C ASP A 117 -3.80 13.86 -10.56
N HIS A 118 -3.21 14.85 -11.23
CA HIS A 118 -3.74 15.38 -12.49
C HIS A 118 -3.71 14.35 -13.63
N LEU A 119 -2.60 13.64 -13.83
CA LEU A 119 -2.46 12.63 -14.88
C LEU A 119 -3.46 11.48 -14.69
N SER A 120 -3.78 11.16 -13.45
CA SER A 120 -4.78 10.14 -13.12
C SER A 120 -6.22 10.67 -13.09
N ASN A 121 -6.43 11.98 -13.28
CA ASN A 121 -7.73 12.64 -13.12
C ASN A 121 -8.36 12.39 -11.74
N GLY A 122 -7.57 12.61 -10.67
CA GLY A 122 -7.99 12.42 -9.28
C GLY A 122 -8.06 10.96 -8.82
N ARG A 123 -7.41 10.02 -9.53
CA ARG A 123 -7.38 8.59 -9.19
C ARG A 123 -6.09 8.16 -8.49
N LEU A 124 -5.26 9.09 -8.03
CA LEU A 124 -4.06 8.76 -7.25
C LEU A 124 -4.45 8.40 -5.82
N TYR A 125 -4.81 7.12 -5.59
CA TYR A 125 -5.21 6.62 -4.27
C TYR A 125 -5.13 5.08 -4.20
N PRO A 126 -4.74 4.48 -3.05
CA PRO A 126 -4.11 5.15 -1.89
C PRO A 126 -2.65 5.54 -2.21
N PHE A 127 -2.25 6.75 -1.81
CA PHE A 127 -0.86 7.18 -1.95
C PHE A 127 -0.23 7.37 -0.57
N GLY A 128 0.42 6.32 -0.07
CA GLY A 128 0.89 6.22 1.31
C GLY A 128 2.31 6.72 1.50
N LEU A 129 2.51 7.45 2.59
CA LEU A 129 3.81 7.83 3.11
C LEU A 129 4.26 6.79 4.15
N GLY A 130 5.49 6.31 4.01
CA GLY A 130 6.11 5.36 4.93
C GLY A 130 7.50 5.80 5.36
N LEU A 131 8.06 5.10 6.36
CA LEU A 131 9.38 5.45 6.91
C LEU A 131 10.54 4.69 6.23
N GLY A 132 10.24 3.69 5.42
CA GLY A 132 11.25 2.74 4.97
C GLY A 132 11.73 1.83 6.11
N TRP A 133 12.19 0.62 5.75
CA TRP A 133 12.60 -0.36 6.75
C TRP A 133 13.84 -1.16 6.33
N THR A 134 14.34 -0.98 5.12
CA THR A 134 15.38 -1.79 4.49
C THR A 134 16.68 -0.99 4.34
N PRO A 135 17.59 -0.97 5.36
CA PRO A 135 18.79 -0.13 5.33
C PRO A 135 19.67 -0.33 4.10
N HIS A 136 19.83 -1.59 3.63
CA HIS A 136 20.69 -1.90 2.50
C HIS A 136 20.20 -1.27 1.18
N GLU A 137 18.90 -1.07 1.03
CA GLU A 137 18.33 -0.39 -0.14
C GLU A 137 18.77 1.08 -0.19
N TYR A 138 18.74 1.75 0.99
CA TYR A 138 19.20 3.14 1.12
C TYR A 138 20.69 3.26 0.82
N GLU A 139 21.50 2.37 1.39
CA GLU A 139 22.94 2.33 1.17
C GLU A 139 23.27 2.10 -0.31
N ALA A 140 22.61 1.14 -0.95
CA ALA A 140 22.84 0.81 -2.38
C ALA A 140 22.54 1.99 -3.30
N PHE A 141 21.54 2.81 -2.99
CA PHE A 141 21.18 4.01 -3.76
C PHE A 141 21.86 5.29 -3.26
N GLY A 142 22.77 5.19 -2.29
CA GLY A 142 23.55 6.33 -1.78
C GLY A 142 22.78 7.27 -0.88
N PHE A 143 21.66 6.85 -0.28
CA PHE A 143 20.88 7.63 0.65
C PHE A 143 21.24 7.31 2.10
N PRO A 144 21.21 8.29 3.01
CA PRO A 144 21.34 8.03 4.44
C PRO A 144 20.09 7.27 4.94
N PHE A 145 20.30 6.40 5.94
CA PHE A 145 19.22 5.75 6.69
C PHE A 145 19.23 6.26 8.14
N PRO A 146 18.61 7.41 8.42
CA PRO A 146 18.58 7.98 9.75
C PRO A 146 17.81 7.12 10.76
N THR A 147 17.89 7.46 12.04
CA THR A 147 17.10 6.79 13.08
C THR A 147 15.60 6.92 12.81
N HIS A 148 14.82 5.99 13.33
CA HIS A 148 13.35 6.02 13.21
C HIS A 148 12.76 7.37 13.64
N LYS A 149 13.28 7.98 14.73
CA LYS A 149 12.83 9.29 15.22
C LYS A 149 13.00 10.38 14.16
N ILE A 150 14.15 10.42 13.50
CA ILE A 150 14.45 11.42 12.46
C ILE A 150 13.56 11.19 11.24
N ARG A 151 13.45 9.94 10.75
CA ARG A 151 12.58 9.64 9.61
C ARG A 151 11.11 9.97 9.86
N LEU A 152 10.64 9.75 11.09
CA LEU A 152 9.27 10.11 11.49
C LEU A 152 9.06 11.62 11.49
N ALA A 153 10.02 12.40 12.02
CA ALA A 153 9.96 13.86 12.00
C ALA A 153 10.01 14.40 10.56
N GLN A 154 10.88 13.86 9.70
CA GLN A 154 10.93 14.21 8.28
C GLN A 154 9.61 13.91 7.55
N MET A 155 8.93 12.80 7.88
CA MET A 155 7.60 12.50 7.33
C MET A 155 6.56 13.52 7.78
N VAL A 156 6.58 13.94 9.04
CA VAL A 156 5.66 14.98 9.54
C VAL A 156 5.86 16.30 8.80
N GLU A 157 7.10 16.78 8.68
CA GLU A 157 7.39 18.00 7.91
C GLU A 157 6.99 17.86 6.44
N THR A 158 7.16 16.67 5.85
CA THR A 158 6.69 16.40 4.47
C THR A 158 5.17 16.55 4.35
N ILE A 159 4.40 16.04 5.33
CA ILE A 159 2.94 16.18 5.36
C ILE A 159 2.53 17.66 5.52
N GLU A 160 3.20 18.39 6.40
CA GLU A 160 2.94 19.80 6.59
C GLU A 160 3.23 20.62 5.31
N MET A 161 4.37 20.33 4.67
CA MET A 161 4.70 20.93 3.37
C MET A 161 3.69 20.53 2.27
N MET A 162 3.23 19.29 2.22
CA MET A 162 2.20 18.86 1.28
C MET A 162 0.91 19.66 1.45
N ASN A 163 0.43 19.79 2.69
CA ASN A 163 -0.77 20.56 2.97
C ASN A 163 -0.64 22.02 2.49
N LEU A 164 0.49 22.68 2.79
CA LEU A 164 0.73 24.05 2.32
C LEU A 164 0.85 24.13 0.79
N MET A 165 1.62 23.23 0.18
CA MET A 165 1.86 23.23 -1.27
C MET A 165 0.60 22.92 -2.08
N PHE A 166 -0.35 22.18 -1.51
CA PHE A 166 -1.61 21.83 -2.17
C PHE A 166 -2.72 22.87 -1.97
N THR A 167 -2.58 23.79 -0.99
CA THR A 167 -3.62 24.76 -0.67
C THR A 167 -3.23 26.21 -0.96
N GLU A 168 -1.95 26.57 -0.78
CA GLU A 168 -1.51 27.95 -0.86
C GLU A 168 -0.85 28.29 -2.22
N ASP A 169 -0.97 29.53 -2.67
CA ASP A 169 -0.40 29.99 -3.94
C ASP A 169 1.12 30.18 -3.89
N LEU A 170 1.63 30.67 -2.75
CA LEU A 170 3.04 30.97 -2.54
C LEU A 170 3.46 30.48 -1.16
N ILE A 171 4.38 29.54 -1.13
CA ILE A 171 4.74 28.79 0.09
C ILE A 171 6.15 29.11 0.53
N THR A 172 6.30 29.48 1.80
CA THR A 172 7.56 29.45 2.54
C THR A 172 7.36 28.55 3.77
N TYR A 173 8.28 27.60 3.97
CA TYR A 173 8.25 26.67 5.11
C TYR A 173 9.66 26.62 5.72
N GLU A 174 9.75 26.70 7.04
CA GLU A 174 10.99 26.65 7.81
C GLU A 174 10.84 25.56 8.90
N GLY A 175 11.16 24.30 8.55
CA GLY A 175 11.19 23.17 9.47
C GLY A 175 12.58 22.92 10.06
N GLU A 176 12.66 21.91 10.91
CA GLU A 176 13.94 21.41 11.46
C GLU A 176 14.78 20.71 10.40
N TYR A 177 14.13 19.98 9.48
CA TYR A 177 14.78 19.17 8.46
C TYR A 177 14.67 19.76 7.06
N PHE A 178 13.58 20.44 6.75
CA PHE A 178 13.31 20.94 5.41
C PHE A 178 12.97 22.42 5.41
N GLN A 179 13.43 23.11 4.36
CA GLN A 179 13.16 24.54 4.17
C GLN A 179 12.88 24.79 2.69
N ILE A 180 11.85 25.57 2.41
CA ILE A 180 11.53 26.10 1.08
C ILE A 180 11.15 27.57 1.18
N LYS A 181 11.38 28.32 0.09
CA LYS A 181 11.10 29.75 0.07
C LYS A 181 10.46 30.17 -1.23
N ASN A 182 9.29 30.82 -1.13
CA ASN A 182 8.55 31.37 -2.27
C ASN A 182 8.28 30.32 -3.38
N VAL A 183 7.92 29.09 -2.97
CA VAL A 183 7.58 28.01 -3.90
C VAL A 183 6.17 28.21 -4.41
N VAL A 184 5.97 28.00 -5.70
CA VAL A 184 4.66 27.88 -6.36
C VAL A 184 4.48 26.41 -6.78
N CYS A 185 3.39 25.78 -6.36
CA CYS A 185 3.05 24.42 -6.73
C CYS A 185 1.77 24.41 -7.56
N GLU A 186 1.94 24.48 -8.89
CA GLU A 186 0.85 24.35 -9.87
C GLU A 186 1.17 23.25 -10.90
N PRO A 187 0.16 22.44 -11.34
CA PRO A 187 -1.21 22.50 -10.88
C PRO A 187 -1.36 22.01 -9.44
N LYS A 188 -2.40 22.45 -8.73
CA LYS A 188 -2.84 21.85 -7.47
C LYS A 188 -3.38 20.43 -7.77
N PRO A 189 -3.41 19.50 -6.79
CA PRO A 189 -4.11 18.22 -6.98
C PRO A 189 -5.56 18.41 -7.41
N VAL A 190 -6.08 17.46 -8.18
CA VAL A 190 -7.53 17.38 -8.51
C VAL A 190 -8.34 17.05 -7.25
N GLN A 191 -7.81 16.14 -6.43
CA GLN A 191 -8.42 15.79 -5.14
C GLN A 191 -8.26 16.92 -4.13
N THR A 192 -9.37 17.41 -3.58
CA THR A 192 -9.37 18.50 -2.59
C THR A 192 -10.35 18.21 -1.45
N PRO A 193 -9.88 17.96 -0.21
CA PRO A 193 -8.47 17.81 0.17
C PRO A 193 -7.81 16.56 -0.45
N PHE A 194 -6.49 16.59 -0.63
CA PHE A 194 -5.74 15.40 -1.02
C PHE A 194 -5.64 14.45 0.18
N PRO A 195 -6.01 13.16 0.05
CA PRO A 195 -6.06 12.25 1.18
C PRO A 195 -4.65 11.89 1.68
N ILE A 196 -4.41 12.06 2.96
CA ILE A 196 -3.14 11.69 3.61
C ILE A 196 -3.20 10.22 4.03
N VAL A 197 -2.34 9.41 3.43
CA VAL A 197 -2.21 8.00 3.76
C VAL A 197 -0.88 7.74 4.46
N ILE A 198 -0.89 7.07 5.61
CA ILE A 198 0.33 6.77 6.38
C ILE A 198 0.41 5.28 6.66
N GLY A 199 1.57 4.69 6.34
CA GLY A 199 1.84 3.29 6.64
C GLY A 199 2.70 3.11 7.89
N GLY A 200 2.30 2.17 8.74
CA GLY A 200 3.07 1.82 9.92
C GLY A 200 2.33 0.95 10.93
N ARG A 201 3.09 0.27 11.78
CA ARG A 201 2.57 -0.66 12.81
C ARG A 201 2.98 -0.30 14.24
N GLY A 202 4.02 0.51 14.40
CA GLY A 202 4.54 0.88 15.72
C GLY A 202 3.77 2.05 16.33
N ASN A 203 3.55 2.05 17.64
CA ASN A 203 2.76 3.06 18.37
C ASN A 203 3.15 4.50 18.05
N ARG A 204 4.46 4.80 17.89
CA ARG A 204 4.91 6.15 17.55
C ARG A 204 4.41 6.59 16.16
N THR A 205 4.49 5.70 15.18
CA THR A 205 4.00 5.99 13.82
C THR A 205 2.48 6.08 13.81
N LEU A 206 1.79 5.17 14.52
CA LEU A 206 0.33 5.17 14.65
C LEU A 206 -0.18 6.44 15.37
N GLY A 207 0.54 6.94 16.38
CA GLY A 207 0.19 8.21 17.01
C GLY A 207 0.30 9.41 16.06
N VAL A 208 1.29 9.44 15.16
CA VAL A 208 1.36 10.44 14.08
C VAL A 208 0.24 10.23 13.07
N ALA A 209 -0.01 8.98 12.68
CA ALA A 209 -1.08 8.65 11.74
C ALA A 209 -2.47 9.03 12.29
N ALA A 210 -2.75 8.77 13.57
CA ALA A 210 -3.97 9.23 14.24
C ALA A 210 -4.19 10.74 14.13
N LYS A 211 -3.10 11.53 14.09
CA LYS A 211 -3.18 12.98 13.99
C LYS A 211 -3.41 13.48 12.56
N TYR A 212 -2.77 12.87 11.57
CA TYR A 212 -2.68 13.43 10.22
C TYR A 212 -3.37 12.59 9.14
N ALA A 213 -3.48 11.25 9.30
CA ALA A 213 -3.90 10.39 8.22
C ALA A 213 -5.42 10.29 8.07
N ASP A 214 -5.90 10.30 6.83
CA ASP A 214 -7.27 9.92 6.47
C ASP A 214 -7.37 8.40 6.22
N HIS A 215 -6.24 7.76 5.93
CA HIS A 215 -6.13 6.33 5.74
C HIS A 215 -4.82 5.82 6.38
N ILE A 216 -4.92 4.77 7.18
CA ILE A 216 -3.79 4.12 7.84
C ILE A 216 -3.58 2.73 7.26
N ASP A 217 -2.42 2.50 6.62
CA ASP A 217 -2.01 1.17 6.16
C ASP A 217 -1.26 0.45 7.29
N ILE A 218 -1.96 -0.50 7.94
CA ILE A 218 -1.37 -1.27 9.05
C ILE A 218 -0.50 -2.41 8.53
N TYR A 219 -0.62 -2.77 7.25
CA TYR A 219 0.03 -3.91 6.62
C TYR A 219 -0.08 -5.20 7.44
N GLY A 220 -0.49 -6.30 6.85
CA GLY A 220 -0.75 -7.56 7.53
C GLY A 220 0.42 -8.10 8.39
N GLY A 221 0.29 -9.29 8.89
CA GLY A 221 1.30 -9.95 9.68
C GLY A 221 1.17 -9.74 11.18
N MET A 222 -0.04 -9.62 11.65
CA MET A 222 -0.37 -9.57 13.07
C MET A 222 -1.52 -10.52 13.37
N ASP A 223 -1.51 -11.12 14.54
CA ASP A 223 -2.69 -11.76 15.09
C ASP A 223 -3.80 -10.73 15.31
N LEU A 224 -5.07 -11.17 15.25
CA LEU A 224 -6.22 -10.29 15.44
C LEU A 224 -6.19 -9.51 16.74
N ASP A 225 -5.67 -10.11 17.82
CA ASP A 225 -5.59 -9.42 19.12
C ASP A 225 -4.56 -8.29 19.10
N VAL A 226 -3.42 -8.50 18.44
CA VAL A 226 -2.42 -7.44 18.22
C VAL A 226 -2.98 -6.35 17.33
N LEU A 227 -3.74 -6.71 16.28
CA LEU A 227 -4.41 -5.73 15.42
C LEU A 227 -5.40 -4.87 16.22
N LYS A 228 -6.26 -5.49 17.05
CA LYS A 228 -7.19 -4.79 17.94
C LYS A 228 -6.47 -3.81 18.88
N GLU A 229 -5.35 -4.25 19.49
CA GLU A 229 -4.53 -3.37 20.33
C GLU A 229 -4.02 -2.15 19.58
N ARG A 230 -3.59 -2.32 18.32
CA ARG A 230 -3.11 -1.21 17.49
C ARG A 230 -4.23 -0.25 17.11
N LEU A 231 -5.41 -0.77 16.73
CA LEU A 231 -6.58 0.06 16.44
C LEU A 231 -7.04 0.82 17.68
N SER A 232 -7.10 0.18 18.87
CA SER A 232 -7.41 0.85 20.12
C SER A 232 -6.43 1.99 20.43
N HIS A 233 -5.13 1.80 20.21
CA HIS A 233 -4.14 2.87 20.38
C HIS A 233 -4.41 4.08 19.47
N VAL A 234 -4.84 3.85 18.23
CA VAL A 234 -5.24 4.94 17.32
C VAL A 234 -6.51 5.62 17.80
N GLU A 235 -7.51 4.85 18.25
CA GLU A 235 -8.78 5.37 18.77
C GLU A 235 -8.56 6.24 20.02
N ASP A 236 -7.75 5.77 20.97
CA ASP A 236 -7.39 6.53 22.18
C ASP A 236 -6.71 7.84 21.81
N THR A 237 -5.73 7.79 20.90
CA THR A 237 -5.03 8.99 20.42
C THR A 237 -5.98 9.97 19.71
N CYS A 238 -6.90 9.47 18.88
CA CYS A 238 -7.94 10.29 18.24
C CYS A 238 -8.83 10.97 19.28
N SER A 239 -9.23 10.24 20.32
CA SER A 239 -10.06 10.74 21.43
C SER A 239 -9.37 11.86 22.19
N GLU A 240 -8.06 11.72 22.47
CA GLU A 240 -7.25 12.73 23.16
C GLU A 240 -7.16 14.04 22.38
N ILE A 241 -7.14 13.98 21.04
CA ILE A 241 -7.02 15.18 20.18
C ILE A 241 -8.35 15.65 19.59
N GLY A 242 -9.48 15.01 19.96
CA GLY A 242 -10.81 15.37 19.49
C GLY A 242 -11.08 15.03 18.02
N ARG A 243 -10.39 14.04 17.45
CA ARG A 243 -10.58 13.57 16.08
C ARG A 243 -11.52 12.37 16.03
N ASP A 244 -12.38 12.33 15.02
CA ASP A 244 -13.28 11.19 14.80
C ASP A 244 -12.54 9.99 14.19
N PHE A 245 -12.28 8.98 15.01
CA PHE A 245 -11.64 7.72 14.62
C PHE A 245 -12.38 7.01 13.47
N LYS A 246 -13.71 7.09 13.42
CA LYS A 246 -14.55 6.40 12.42
C LYS A 246 -14.37 6.93 11.00
N LYS A 247 -13.75 8.11 10.85
CA LYS A 247 -13.44 8.70 9.54
C LYS A 247 -12.13 8.20 8.96
N ILE A 248 -11.35 7.42 9.73
CA ILE A 248 -10.09 6.88 9.27
C ILE A 248 -10.34 5.54 8.57
N VAL A 249 -9.88 5.42 7.33
CA VAL A 249 -9.84 4.15 6.61
C VAL A 249 -8.67 3.32 7.12
N PHE A 250 -8.89 2.04 7.38
CA PHE A 250 -7.82 1.12 7.74
C PHE A 250 -7.62 0.08 6.65
N SER A 251 -6.38 -0.01 6.11
CA SER A 251 -6.03 -1.05 5.16
C SER A 251 -5.15 -2.13 5.76
N TRP A 252 -5.33 -3.31 5.22
CA TRP A 252 -4.58 -4.50 5.55
C TRP A 252 -4.12 -5.21 4.27
N GLY A 253 -2.87 -5.64 4.22
CA GLY A 253 -2.29 -6.26 3.03
C GLY A 253 -1.72 -7.64 3.30
N CYS A 254 -1.83 -8.55 2.32
CA CYS A 254 -1.30 -9.91 2.44
C CYS A 254 -0.74 -10.46 1.14
N TRP A 255 0.04 -11.54 1.28
CA TRP A 255 0.33 -12.47 0.21
C TRP A 255 -0.86 -13.39 0.06
N PHE A 256 -1.34 -13.57 -1.17
CA PHE A 256 -2.66 -14.09 -1.39
C PHE A 256 -2.67 -15.23 -2.40
N TRP A 257 -3.27 -16.36 -2.01
CA TRP A 257 -3.54 -17.51 -2.85
C TRP A 257 -5.00 -17.93 -2.69
N ILE A 258 -5.72 -18.10 -3.79
CA ILE A 258 -7.06 -18.65 -3.82
C ILE A 258 -7.09 -19.87 -4.73
N TYR A 259 -7.75 -20.94 -4.30
CA TYR A 259 -7.83 -22.20 -5.03
C TYR A 259 -9.23 -22.82 -4.94
N GLU A 260 -9.55 -23.72 -5.88
CA GLU A 260 -10.83 -24.45 -5.92
C GLU A 260 -10.65 -25.94 -5.66
N ASN A 261 -9.43 -26.50 -5.70
CA ASN A 261 -9.20 -27.94 -5.62
C ASN A 261 -7.88 -28.29 -4.91
N ASP A 262 -7.80 -29.54 -4.43
CA ASP A 262 -6.66 -30.06 -3.69
C ASP A 262 -5.34 -29.98 -4.46
N LYS A 263 -5.36 -30.14 -5.78
CA LYS A 263 -4.14 -30.04 -6.59
C LYS A 263 -3.54 -28.62 -6.58
N GLU A 264 -4.38 -27.61 -6.64
CA GLU A 264 -3.94 -26.21 -6.53
C GLU A 264 -3.47 -25.92 -5.11
N ARG A 265 -4.22 -26.35 -4.09
CA ARG A 265 -3.81 -26.25 -2.69
C ARG A 265 -2.40 -26.82 -2.48
N ASP A 266 -2.15 -28.04 -2.91
CA ASP A 266 -0.88 -28.73 -2.68
C ASP A 266 0.28 -28.06 -3.44
N ARG A 267 0.01 -27.50 -4.62
CA ARG A 267 0.97 -26.69 -5.37
C ARG A 267 1.34 -25.41 -4.60
N TYR A 268 0.34 -24.67 -4.12
CA TYR A 268 0.56 -23.43 -3.37
C TYR A 268 1.21 -23.68 -2.00
N ALA A 269 0.80 -24.73 -1.31
CA ALA A 269 1.45 -25.14 -0.06
C ALA A 269 2.94 -25.46 -0.25
N SER A 270 3.29 -26.12 -1.36
CA SER A 270 4.70 -26.40 -1.71
C SER A 270 5.46 -25.11 -2.04
N GLU A 271 4.84 -24.15 -2.71
CA GLU A 271 5.42 -22.84 -2.99
C GLU A 271 5.64 -22.05 -1.68
N ILE A 272 4.64 -22.00 -0.81
CA ILE A 272 4.73 -21.37 0.52
C ILE A 272 5.85 -22.01 1.34
N LYS A 273 5.96 -23.34 1.35
CA LYS A 273 7.03 -24.04 2.06
C LYS A 273 8.42 -23.62 1.54
N ARG A 274 8.61 -23.50 0.24
CA ARG A 274 9.84 -23.02 -0.35
C ARG A 274 10.15 -21.56 0.03
N LEU A 275 9.13 -20.72 0.07
CA LEU A 275 9.26 -19.32 0.49
C LEU A 275 9.48 -19.19 2.01
N SER A 276 9.07 -20.17 2.84
CA SER A 276 9.27 -20.17 4.29
C SER A 276 10.73 -20.46 4.71
N GLU A 277 11.60 -20.83 3.77
CA GLU A 277 13.05 -20.86 3.98
C GLU A 277 13.67 -19.45 4.13
N TYR A 278 12.89 -18.39 3.80
CA TYR A 278 13.20 -17.01 4.18
C TYR A 278 12.93 -16.76 5.68
N PRO A 279 13.57 -15.78 6.34
CA PRO A 279 13.43 -15.54 7.77
C PRO A 279 11.98 -15.49 8.25
N GLU A 280 11.65 -16.31 9.23
CA GLU A 280 10.29 -16.59 9.73
C GLU A 280 9.49 -15.34 10.11
N ASP A 281 10.14 -14.30 10.63
CA ASP A 281 9.53 -13.06 11.08
C ASP A 281 8.93 -12.20 9.96
N LYS A 282 9.29 -12.49 8.72
CA LYS A 282 8.82 -11.72 7.55
C LYS A 282 7.72 -12.43 6.75
N PHE A 283 7.55 -13.73 6.95
CA PHE A 283 6.80 -14.56 6.03
C PHE A 283 5.44 -15.04 6.55
N HIS A 284 5.39 -15.68 7.72
CA HIS A 284 4.24 -16.46 8.15
C HIS A 284 2.97 -15.65 8.50
N ALA A 285 3.11 -14.44 8.91
CA ALA A 285 2.01 -13.66 9.43
C ALA A 285 1.20 -12.89 8.35
N ASN A 286 1.63 -12.92 7.08
CA ASN A 286 1.04 -12.13 6.00
C ASN A 286 0.40 -12.99 4.90
N ILE A 287 0.12 -14.26 5.15
CA ILE A 287 -0.41 -15.16 4.14
C ILE A 287 -1.90 -15.39 4.38
N ILE A 288 -2.69 -15.20 3.32
CA ILE A 288 -4.02 -15.79 3.20
C ILE A 288 -3.99 -16.76 2.03
N MET A 289 -4.30 -18.02 2.32
CA MET A 289 -4.50 -19.07 1.34
C MET A 289 -5.75 -19.86 1.72
N GLY A 290 -6.65 -20.08 0.77
CA GLY A 290 -7.88 -20.82 1.03
C GLY A 290 -8.77 -21.02 -0.19
N THR A 291 -9.87 -21.74 0.01
CA THR A 291 -11.03 -21.72 -0.89
C THR A 291 -11.74 -20.37 -0.79
N PRO A 292 -12.64 -20.02 -1.71
CA PRO A 292 -13.45 -18.81 -1.58
C PRO A 292 -14.14 -18.68 -0.21
N GLU A 293 -14.71 -19.77 0.31
CA GLU A 293 -15.41 -19.79 1.61
C GLU A 293 -14.45 -19.52 2.80
N GLU A 294 -13.29 -20.19 2.82
CA GLU A 294 -12.28 -19.99 3.86
C GLU A 294 -11.73 -18.55 3.85
N ILE A 295 -11.64 -17.95 2.66
CA ILE A 295 -11.21 -16.57 2.48
C ILE A 295 -12.27 -15.59 2.98
N LEU A 296 -13.55 -15.84 2.70
CA LEU A 296 -14.67 -15.03 3.20
C LEU A 296 -14.65 -14.97 4.73
N GLU A 297 -14.60 -16.11 5.43
CA GLU A 297 -14.52 -16.18 6.90
C GLU A 297 -13.34 -15.36 7.45
N LYS A 298 -12.20 -15.40 6.75
CA LYS A 298 -11.01 -14.66 7.16
C LYS A 298 -11.19 -13.16 7.01
N PHE A 299 -11.81 -12.71 5.90
CA PHE A 299 -12.05 -11.29 5.67
C PHE A 299 -13.13 -10.74 6.58
N GLU A 300 -14.22 -11.49 6.82
CA GLU A 300 -15.23 -11.11 7.79
C GLU A 300 -14.61 -10.85 9.17
N SER A 301 -13.71 -11.72 9.64
CA SER A 301 -12.98 -11.53 10.89
C SER A 301 -12.13 -10.25 10.92
N LEU A 302 -11.58 -9.83 9.79
CA LEU A 302 -10.80 -8.59 9.67
C LEU A 302 -11.71 -7.36 9.56
N ILE A 303 -12.83 -7.49 8.85
CA ILE A 303 -13.87 -6.44 8.74
C ILE A 303 -14.47 -6.17 10.13
N ASP A 304 -14.77 -7.20 10.90
CA ASP A 304 -15.31 -7.09 12.27
C ASP A 304 -14.41 -6.30 13.23
N VAL A 305 -13.11 -6.26 12.99
CA VAL A 305 -12.19 -5.43 13.76
C VAL A 305 -11.93 -4.05 13.17
N GLY A 306 -12.57 -3.70 12.04
CA GLY A 306 -12.54 -2.36 11.47
C GLY A 306 -11.66 -2.19 10.24
N ILE A 307 -11.17 -3.26 9.61
CA ILE A 307 -10.50 -3.17 8.32
C ILE A 307 -11.53 -3.03 7.21
N SER A 308 -11.36 -2.02 6.36
CA SER A 308 -12.26 -1.75 5.24
C SER A 308 -11.57 -1.68 3.88
N TYR A 309 -10.24 -1.77 3.85
CA TYR A 309 -9.47 -1.74 2.61
C TYR A 309 -8.46 -2.89 2.58
N PHE A 310 -8.59 -3.80 1.61
CA PHE A 310 -7.72 -4.96 1.49
C PHE A 310 -6.79 -4.81 0.29
N THR A 311 -5.48 -5.00 0.48
CA THR A 311 -4.51 -4.94 -0.61
C THR A 311 -3.85 -6.30 -0.79
N LEU A 312 -4.20 -6.99 -1.88
CA LEU A 312 -3.89 -8.39 -2.10
C LEU A 312 -2.75 -8.53 -3.09
N ARG A 313 -1.72 -9.27 -2.70
CA ARG A 313 -0.64 -9.67 -3.58
C ARG A 313 -0.95 -11.07 -4.09
N PHE A 314 -1.56 -11.15 -5.26
CA PHE A 314 -1.85 -12.42 -5.92
C PHE A 314 -0.55 -13.08 -6.37
N GLU A 315 -0.22 -14.21 -5.77
CA GLU A 315 1.06 -14.88 -6.01
C GLU A 315 1.07 -15.76 -7.26
N ASP A 316 -0.10 -16.05 -7.83
CA ASP A 316 -0.24 -16.72 -9.11
C ASP A 316 -0.03 -15.80 -10.33
N LEU A 317 0.09 -14.48 -10.13
CA LEU A 317 0.45 -13.58 -11.22
C LEU A 317 1.77 -14.00 -11.89
N PRO A 318 1.87 -13.96 -13.20
CA PRO A 318 0.99 -13.27 -14.17
C PRO A 318 -0.25 -14.05 -14.61
N SER A 319 -0.57 -15.22 -14.05
CA SER A 319 -1.89 -15.82 -14.24
C SER A 319 -2.95 -14.91 -13.62
N THR A 320 -4.05 -14.71 -14.33
CA THR A 320 -5.18 -13.92 -13.79
C THR A 320 -6.25 -14.80 -13.13
N ARG A 321 -5.96 -16.09 -12.92
CA ARG A 321 -6.92 -17.03 -12.35
C ARG A 321 -7.35 -16.61 -10.95
N GLY A 322 -6.39 -16.29 -10.07
CA GLY A 322 -6.68 -15.85 -8.71
C GLY A 322 -7.49 -14.55 -8.68
N LEU A 323 -7.17 -13.59 -9.56
CA LEU A 323 -7.95 -12.36 -9.72
C LEU A 323 -9.41 -12.66 -10.09
N ASN A 324 -9.63 -13.54 -11.09
CA ASN A 324 -10.97 -13.89 -11.55
C ASN A 324 -11.76 -14.63 -10.46
N LEU A 325 -11.17 -15.66 -9.81
CA LEU A 325 -11.82 -16.39 -8.72
C LEU A 325 -12.23 -15.45 -7.57
N PHE A 326 -11.35 -14.55 -7.18
CA PHE A 326 -11.62 -13.60 -6.12
C PHE A 326 -12.76 -12.63 -6.49
N ALA A 327 -12.72 -12.10 -7.71
CA ALA A 327 -13.75 -11.17 -8.20
C ALA A 327 -15.12 -11.85 -8.40
N GLU A 328 -15.14 -13.12 -8.74
CA GLU A 328 -16.39 -13.88 -9.00
C GLU A 328 -17.03 -14.40 -7.71
N HIS A 329 -16.22 -14.87 -6.75
CA HIS A 329 -16.74 -15.63 -5.60
C HIS A 329 -16.56 -14.96 -4.24
N VAL A 330 -15.70 -13.92 -4.11
CA VAL A 330 -15.43 -13.30 -2.82
C VAL A 330 -15.88 -11.84 -2.79
N MET A 331 -15.52 -11.04 -3.80
CA MET A 331 -15.87 -9.61 -3.80
C MET A 331 -17.38 -9.37 -3.67
N PRO A 332 -18.28 -10.08 -4.39
CA PRO A 332 -19.72 -9.80 -4.33
C PRO A 332 -20.36 -10.06 -2.97
N GLU A 333 -19.77 -10.94 -2.15
CA GLU A 333 -20.30 -11.28 -0.83
C GLU A 333 -19.92 -10.24 0.23
N LEU A 334 -18.88 -9.42 -0.03
CA LEU A 334 -18.33 -8.46 0.93
C LEU A 334 -18.62 -7.00 0.58
N THR A 335 -19.10 -6.68 -0.64
CA THR A 335 -19.35 -5.30 -1.13
C THR A 335 -20.82 -4.88 -1.16
#